data_27352ad162156c355319a7a1b94f9704
#
_entry.id   27352ad162156c355319a7a1b94f9704
#
_cell.length_a   1.000
_cell.length_b   1.000
_cell.length_c   1.000
_cell.angle_alpha   90.00
_cell.angle_beta   90.00
_cell.angle_gamma   90.00
#
_symmetry.space_group_name_H-M   'P 1'
#
loop_
_entity.id
_entity.type
_entity.pdbx_description
1 polymer ?
#
loop_
_entity_poly.entity_id
_entity_poly.type
_entity_poly.pdbx_seq_one_letter_code
_entity_poly.pdbx_strand_id
1 'polypeptide(L)'
;MKKIVFTDHALIQMIRRGISKKEVRRIIQNPGQTDQIRPGRVVMQSRIIERDRKSEIWIRVFADVSENSIEVVTAYRTSST
;
A
#
# COMPACT_ATOMS: atom_id res chain seq x y z
N MET A 1 -1.93 -14.64 -12.12
CA MET A 1 -1.74 -13.76 -10.94
C MET A 1 -0.60 -12.80 -11.23
N LYS A 2 -0.82 -11.51 -10.93
CA LYS A 2 0.21 -10.51 -11.20
C LYS A 2 1.32 -10.56 -10.17
N LYS A 3 2.54 -10.36 -10.61
CA LYS A 3 3.69 -10.30 -9.75
C LYS A 3 3.76 -8.96 -9.04
N ILE A 4 4.02 -8.96 -7.74
CA ILE A 4 4.17 -7.74 -6.95
C ILE A 4 5.66 -7.43 -6.85
N VAL A 5 6.02 -6.24 -7.31
CA VAL A 5 7.41 -5.77 -7.33
C VAL A 5 7.50 -4.49 -6.52
N PHE A 6 8.59 -4.31 -5.79
CA PHE A 6 8.82 -3.12 -4.98
C PHE A 6 9.98 -2.32 -5.57
N THR A 7 9.75 -1.03 -5.80
CA THR A 7 10.86 -0.15 -6.21
C THR A 7 11.78 0.12 -5.03
N ASP A 8 13.01 0.53 -5.30
CA ASP A 8 13.94 0.89 -4.23
C ASP A 8 13.38 2.03 -3.40
N HIS A 9 12.77 3.01 -4.05
CA HIS A 9 12.13 4.13 -3.35
C HIS A 9 11.04 3.63 -2.41
N ALA A 10 10.20 2.70 -2.88
CA ALA A 10 9.14 2.14 -2.05
C ALA A 10 9.72 1.43 -0.82
N LEU A 11 10.76 0.63 -1.02
CA LEU A 11 11.39 -0.09 0.09
C LEU A 11 11.95 0.85 1.13
N ILE A 12 12.62 1.91 0.70
CA ILE A 12 13.18 2.91 1.62
C ILE A 12 12.07 3.58 2.42
N GLN A 13 11.01 4.00 1.75
CA GLN A 13 9.89 4.67 2.41
C GLN A 13 9.16 3.75 3.38
N MET A 14 9.00 2.49 3.00
CA MET A 14 8.37 1.49 3.86
C MET A 14 9.15 1.29 5.15
N ILE A 15 10.48 1.18 5.03
CA ILE A 15 11.35 1.04 6.20
C ILE A 15 11.20 2.24 7.12
N ARG A 16 11.26 3.43 6.55
CA ARG A 16 11.13 4.67 7.34
C ARG A 16 9.81 4.77 8.07
N ARG A 17 8.75 4.24 7.48
CA ARG A 17 7.40 4.35 8.01
C ARG A 17 6.93 3.13 8.76
N GLY A 18 7.79 2.13 8.90
CA GLY A 18 7.44 0.91 9.62
C GLY A 18 6.36 0.08 8.94
N ILE A 19 6.34 0.08 7.61
CA ILE A 19 5.39 -0.71 6.83
C ILE A 19 6.11 -1.92 6.27
N SER A 20 5.59 -3.12 6.52
CA SER A 20 6.23 -4.34 6.04
C SER A 20 5.75 -4.70 4.63
N LYS A 21 6.57 -5.48 3.93
CA LYS A 21 6.16 -6.04 2.63
C LYS A 21 4.91 -6.89 2.76
N LYS A 22 4.79 -7.62 3.87
CA LYS A 22 3.64 -8.47 4.13
C LYS A 22 2.36 -7.66 4.20
N GLU A 23 2.41 -6.51 4.88
CA GLU A 23 1.27 -5.62 4.98
C GLU A 23 0.88 -5.08 3.61
N VAL A 24 1.86 -4.65 2.83
CA VAL A 24 1.60 -4.11 1.49
C VAL A 24 0.99 -5.18 0.59
N ARG A 25 1.55 -6.39 0.60
CA ARG A 25 1.00 -7.48 -0.20
C ARG A 25 -0.43 -7.80 0.18
N ARG A 26 -0.73 -7.79 1.48
CA ARG A 26 -2.09 -8.04 1.96
C ARG A 26 -3.06 -6.99 1.44
N ILE A 27 -2.65 -5.73 1.47
CA ILE A 27 -3.51 -4.64 0.98
C ILE A 27 -3.75 -4.78 -0.52
N ILE A 28 -2.71 -5.10 -1.29
CA ILE A 28 -2.84 -5.28 -2.74
C ILE A 28 -3.78 -6.44 -3.06
N GLN A 29 -3.69 -7.53 -2.31
CA GLN A 29 -4.52 -8.71 -2.55
C GLN A 29 -5.96 -8.52 -2.12
N ASN A 30 -6.19 -7.65 -1.14
CA ASN A 30 -7.54 -7.44 -0.60
C ASN A 30 -7.69 -5.99 -0.12
N PRO A 31 -7.70 -5.03 -1.04
CA PRO A 31 -7.79 -3.62 -0.65
C PRO A 31 -9.17 -3.28 -0.13
N GLY A 32 -9.20 -2.42 0.90
CA GLY A 32 -10.45 -1.88 1.38
C GLY A 32 -11.05 -0.90 0.39
N GLN A 33 -10.19 -0.16 -0.29
CA GLN A 33 -10.60 0.81 -1.29
C GLN A 33 -9.51 0.95 -2.34
N THR A 34 -9.91 1.07 -3.58
CA THR A 34 -8.97 1.27 -4.70
C THR A 34 -9.46 2.42 -5.55
N ASP A 35 -8.58 3.38 -5.79
CA ASP A 35 -8.86 4.51 -6.66
C ASP A 35 -7.83 4.59 -7.76
N GLN A 36 -8.28 4.87 -8.96
CA GLN A 36 -7.37 5.08 -10.08
C GLN A 36 -7.02 6.55 -10.15
N ILE A 37 -5.72 6.85 -10.04
CA ILE A 37 -5.22 8.23 -10.09
C ILE A 37 -5.09 8.69 -11.53
N ARG A 38 -4.61 7.78 -12.38
CA ARG A 38 -4.44 8.00 -13.81
C ARG A 38 -4.32 6.62 -14.45
N PRO A 39 -4.37 6.51 -15.77
CA PRO A 39 -4.24 5.19 -16.40
C PRO A 39 -2.98 4.47 -15.92
N GLY A 40 -3.14 3.27 -15.39
CA GLY A 40 -2.03 2.46 -14.89
C GLY A 40 -1.60 2.76 -13.47
N ARG A 41 -1.96 3.89 -12.89
CA ARG A 41 -1.56 4.23 -11.51
C ARG A 41 -2.77 4.18 -10.58
N VAL A 42 -2.64 3.38 -9.52
CA VAL A 42 -3.72 3.23 -8.54
C VAL A 42 -3.20 3.50 -7.13
N VAL A 43 -4.11 3.91 -6.26
CA VAL A 43 -3.87 3.90 -4.83
C VAL A 43 -4.82 2.89 -4.22
N MET A 44 -4.26 1.97 -3.44
CA MET A 44 -5.02 0.98 -2.69
C MET A 44 -4.83 1.27 -1.23
N GLN A 45 -5.91 1.28 -0.47
CA GLN A 45 -5.80 1.59 0.94
C GLN A 45 -6.65 0.67 1.77
N SER A 46 -6.22 0.49 3.00
CA SER A 46 -6.92 -0.34 3.95
C SER A 46 -6.74 0.22 5.34
N ARG A 47 -7.79 0.07 6.14
CA ARG A 47 -7.77 0.52 7.52
C ARG A 47 -7.17 -0.56 8.40
N ILE A 48 -6.27 -0.16 9.28
CA ILE A 48 -5.67 -1.06 10.26
C ILE A 48 -5.95 -0.50 11.64
N ILE A 49 -6.45 -1.35 12.53
CA ILE A 49 -6.69 -0.97 13.91
C ILE A 49 -5.45 -1.35 14.69
N GLU A 50 -4.87 -0.37 15.39
CA GLU A 50 -3.69 -0.62 16.21
C GLU A 50 -4.01 -1.60 17.33
N ARG A 51 -2.96 -2.28 17.80
CA ARG A 51 -3.10 -3.31 18.81
C ARG A 51 -3.74 -2.81 20.10
N ASP A 52 -3.50 -1.57 20.45
CA ASP A 52 -4.08 -0.95 21.63
C ASP A 52 -5.53 -0.49 21.39
N ARG A 53 -6.01 -0.62 20.16
CA ARG A 53 -7.36 -0.28 19.74
C ARG A 53 -7.77 1.17 19.97
N LYS A 54 -6.79 2.01 20.19
CA LYS A 54 -7.05 3.43 20.43
C LYS A 54 -6.90 4.28 19.19
N SER A 55 -6.25 3.75 18.17
CA SER A 55 -6.03 4.52 16.96
C SER A 55 -6.30 3.68 15.73
N GLU A 56 -6.81 4.35 14.71
CA GLU A 56 -6.98 3.76 13.40
C GLU A 56 -5.93 4.35 12.49
N ILE A 57 -5.34 3.49 11.68
CA ILE A 57 -4.34 3.87 10.72
C ILE A 57 -4.79 3.40 9.35
N TRP A 58 -4.66 4.26 8.37
CA TRP A 58 -4.83 3.87 6.99
C TRP A 58 -3.45 3.69 6.36
N ILE A 59 -3.27 2.59 5.68
CA ILE A 59 -2.08 2.38 4.86
C ILE A 59 -2.50 2.54 3.42
N ARG A 60 -1.82 3.45 2.72
CA ARG A 60 -2.09 3.75 1.32
C ARG A 60 -0.90 3.31 0.50
N VAL A 61 -1.17 2.47 -0.48
CA VAL A 61 -0.15 1.91 -1.36
C VAL A 61 -0.35 2.47 -2.76
N PHE A 62 0.65 3.16 -3.27
CA PHE A 62 0.62 3.67 -4.63
C PHE A 62 1.37 2.69 -5.53
N ALA A 63 0.74 2.26 -6.58
CA ALA A 63 1.31 1.26 -7.46
C ALA A 63 1.00 1.53 -8.92
N ASP A 64 1.92 1.12 -9.78
CA ASP A 64 1.70 1.11 -11.21
C ASP A 64 1.32 -0.31 -11.62
N VAL A 65 0.17 -0.43 -12.26
CA VAL A 65 -0.37 -1.73 -12.65
C VAL A 65 -0.16 -1.92 -14.14
N SER A 66 0.46 -3.01 -14.49
CA SER A 66 0.64 -3.43 -15.88
C SER A 66 -0.01 -4.79 -16.07
N GLU A 67 0.12 -5.34 -17.27
CA GLU A 67 -0.50 -6.61 -17.61
C GLU A 67 -0.01 -7.75 -16.68
N ASN A 68 1.28 -7.76 -16.38
CA ASN A 68 1.89 -8.87 -15.64
C ASN A 68 2.36 -8.53 -14.24
N SER A 69 2.35 -7.27 -13.87
CA SER A 69 2.91 -6.90 -12.58
C SER A 69 2.20 -5.72 -11.95
N ILE A 70 2.37 -5.63 -10.63
CA ILE A 70 1.97 -4.48 -9.83
C ILE A 70 3.26 -3.97 -9.19
N GLU A 71 3.68 -2.77 -9.58
CA GLU A 71 4.91 -2.19 -9.08
C GLU A 71 4.59 -1.17 -8.00
N VAL A 72 4.98 -1.47 -6.77
CA VAL A 72 4.76 -0.58 -5.64
C VAL A 72 5.77 0.57 -5.73
N VAL A 73 5.26 1.79 -5.84
CA VAL A 73 6.13 2.96 -5.96
C VAL A 73 6.30 3.70 -4.65
N THR A 74 5.31 3.65 -3.77
CA THR A 74 5.45 4.19 -2.41
C THR A 74 4.29 3.70 -1.55
N ALA A 75 4.43 3.88 -0.24
CA ALA A 75 3.38 3.55 0.72
C ALA A 75 3.43 4.53 1.88
N TYR A 76 2.26 4.88 2.39
CA TYR A 76 2.11 5.83 3.49
C TYR A 76 1.26 5.26 4.61
N ARG A 77 1.52 5.76 5.81
CA ARG A 77 0.62 5.55 6.94
C ARG A 77 -0.02 6.90 7.27
N THR A 78 -1.32 6.93 7.41
CA THR A 78 -2.04 8.14 7.81
C THR A 78 -2.94 7.82 8.98
N SER A 79 -2.97 8.72 9.95
CA SER A 79 -3.89 8.59 11.07
C SER A 79 -5.26 9.07 10.64
N SER A 80 -6.28 8.35 11.08
CA SER A 80 -7.63 8.82 10.95
C SER A 80 -7.93 9.71 12.15
N THR A 81 -8.37 10.91 11.92
CA THR A 81 -8.78 11.80 13.00
C THR A 81 -10.27 12.01 12.97
#